data_3d90eff882ce385d9b4950f6377e922c
#
_entry.id   3d90eff882ce385d9b4950f6377e922c
#
_cell.length_a   1.000
_cell.length_b   1.000
_cell.length_c   1.000
_cell.angle_alpha   90.00
_cell.angle_beta   90.00
_cell.angle_gamma   90.00
#
_symmetry.space_group_name_H-M   'P 1'
#
loop_
_entity.id
_entity.type
_entity.pdbx_description
1 polymer ?
#
loop_
_entity_poly.entity_id
_entity_poly.type
_entity_poly.pdbx_seq_one_letter_code
_entity_poly.pdbx_strand_id
1 'polypeptide(L)' 'MNVSDVDALELLSTTLSSAQTIHIFGAGLKKDKPAHTAVHELKRRGWAVAPVHPNDAGATIDGFPIRPNLD' A
#
# COMPACT_ATOMS: atom_id res chain seq x y z
N MET A 1 13.07 1.13 -0.61
CA MET A 1 12.46 2.45 -0.84
C MET A 1 13.51 3.52 -0.64
N ASN A 2 13.59 4.51 -1.52
CA ASN A 2 14.58 5.58 -1.40
C ASN A 2 13.98 6.78 -0.64
N VAL A 3 14.80 7.83 -0.42
CA VAL A 3 14.38 9.02 0.33
C VAL A 3 13.19 9.72 -0.32
N SER A 4 13.16 9.79 -1.66
CA SER A 4 12.06 10.44 -2.38
C SER A 4 10.74 9.71 -2.16
N ASP A 5 10.77 8.38 -2.10
CA ASP A 5 9.56 7.58 -1.83
C ASP A 5 9.05 7.83 -0.42
N VAL A 6 9.95 7.96 0.55
CA VAL A 6 9.59 8.27 1.93
C VAL A 6 8.93 9.65 2.01
N ASP A 7 9.50 10.64 1.33
CA ASP A 7 8.94 11.99 1.30
C ASP A 7 7.56 12.01 0.65
N ALA A 8 7.35 11.21 -0.41
CA ALA A 8 6.04 11.11 -1.06
C ALA A 8 5.00 10.52 -0.12
N LEU A 9 5.36 9.49 0.67
CA LEU A 9 4.46 8.90 1.64
C LEU A 9 4.11 9.88 2.76
N GLU A 10 5.06 10.66 3.21
CA GLU A 10 4.80 11.71 4.22
C GLU A 10 3.81 12.73 3.68
N LEU A 11 3.99 13.17 2.44
CA LEU A 11 3.09 14.13 1.82
C LEU A 11 1.67 13.58 1.73
N LEU A 12 1.52 12.32 1.30
CA LEU A 12 0.22 11.67 1.25
C LEU A 12 -0.43 11.63 2.63
N SER A 13 0.34 11.30 3.66
CA SER A 13 -0.17 11.22 5.03
C SER A 13 -0.70 12.56 5.53
N THR A 14 -0.16 13.69 5.05
CA THR A 14 -0.60 15.02 5.47
C THR A 14 -1.78 15.52 4.65
N THR A 15 -2.00 15.00 3.45
CA THR A 15 -3.04 15.52 2.55
C THR A 15 -4.32 14.68 2.54
N LEU A 16 -4.25 13.41 2.90
CA LEU A 16 -5.39 12.51 2.90
C LEU A 16 -5.95 12.32 4.29
N SER A 17 -7.27 12.19 4.40
CA SER A 17 -7.90 11.89 5.69
C SER A 17 -7.68 10.42 6.04
N SER A 18 -7.62 10.10 7.33
CA SER A 18 -7.45 8.73 7.80
C SER A 18 -8.65 7.83 7.47
N ALA A 19 -9.79 8.43 7.13
CA ALA A 19 -10.98 7.66 6.74
C ALA A 19 -10.91 7.11 5.33
N GLN A 20 -10.00 7.61 4.51
CA GLN A 20 -9.86 7.17 3.12
C GLN A 20 -8.96 5.94 3.02
N THR A 21 -9.32 5.04 2.10
CA THR A 21 -8.51 3.86 1.81
C THR A 21 -7.55 4.18 0.68
N ILE A 22 -6.27 3.88 0.90
CA ILE A 22 -5.23 4.11 -0.10
C ILE A 22 -5.04 2.85 -0.92
N HIS A 23 -5.23 2.95 -2.24
CA HIS A 23 -5.02 1.84 -3.17
C HIS A 23 -3.58 1.86 -3.68
N ILE A 24 -2.89 0.74 -3.52
CA ILE A 24 -1.49 0.61 -3.96
C ILE A 24 -1.44 -0.40 -5.10
N PHE A 25 -1.26 0.09 -6.32
CA PHE A 25 -1.19 -0.77 -7.50
C PHE A 25 0.17 -1.45 -7.59
N GLY A 26 0.15 -2.73 -8.00
CA GLY A 26 1.36 -3.53 -8.10
C GLY A 26 1.85 -4.09 -6.77
N ALA A 27 1.08 -3.92 -5.70
CA ALA A 27 1.44 -4.42 -4.38
C ALA A 27 1.07 -5.90 -4.27
N GLY A 28 2.00 -6.76 -4.64
CA GLY A 28 1.87 -8.21 -4.54
C GLY A 28 2.77 -8.78 -3.46
N LEU A 29 3.03 -10.08 -3.54
CA LEU A 29 3.79 -10.80 -2.50
C LEU A 29 5.29 -10.65 -2.61
N LYS A 30 5.81 -10.04 -3.69
CA LYS A 30 7.26 -9.84 -3.86
C LYS A 30 7.74 -8.71 -2.96
N LYS A 31 8.48 -9.08 -1.92
CA LYS A 31 8.90 -8.15 -0.87
C LYS A 31 9.92 -7.11 -1.32
N ASP A 32 10.62 -7.37 -2.43
CA ASP A 32 11.62 -6.46 -2.98
C ASP A 32 11.01 -5.30 -3.79
N LYS A 33 9.69 -5.33 -4.02
CA LYS A 33 9.03 -4.28 -4.79
C LYS A 33 8.66 -3.10 -3.91
N PRO A 34 8.84 -1.85 -4.41
CA PRO A 34 8.49 -0.66 -3.62
C PRO A 34 7.03 -0.62 -3.19
N ALA A 35 6.11 -1.12 -4.02
CA ALA A 35 4.69 -1.13 -3.67
C ALA A 35 4.41 -1.99 -2.43
N HIS A 36 5.08 -3.14 -2.30
CA HIS A 36 4.94 -3.99 -1.12
C HIS A 36 5.42 -3.24 0.14
N THR A 37 6.58 -2.58 0.04
CA THR A 37 7.13 -1.80 1.15
C THR A 37 6.19 -0.66 1.54
N ALA A 38 5.57 -0.01 0.56
CA ALA A 38 4.63 1.09 0.81
C ALA A 38 3.43 0.63 1.64
N VAL A 39 2.94 -0.58 1.43
CA VAL A 39 1.84 -1.12 2.24
C VAL A 39 2.23 -1.16 3.72
N HIS A 40 3.41 -1.68 4.02
CA HIS A 40 3.88 -1.76 5.41
C HIS A 40 4.06 -0.38 6.03
N GLU A 41 4.64 0.56 5.29
CA GLU A 41 4.86 1.92 5.77
C GLU A 41 3.56 2.64 6.08
N LEU A 42 2.57 2.53 5.21
CA LEU A 42 1.27 3.16 5.42
C LEU A 42 0.53 2.53 6.59
N LYS A 43 0.64 1.21 6.76
CA LYS A 43 0.05 0.55 7.92
C LYS A 43 0.63 1.10 9.22
N ARG A 44 1.95 1.26 9.26
CA ARG A 44 2.62 1.80 10.46
C ARG A 44 2.09 3.19 10.84
N ARG A 45 1.63 3.96 9.84
CA ARG A 45 1.08 5.30 10.04
C ARG A 45 -0.41 5.30 10.32
N GLY A 46 -1.03 4.12 10.42
CA GLY A 46 -2.44 4.00 10.75
C GLY A 46 -3.40 4.14 9.57
N TRP A 47 -2.92 4.07 8.34
CA TRP A 47 -3.76 4.17 7.16
C TRP A 47 -4.41 2.84 6.79
N ALA A 48 -5.63 2.88 6.29
CA ALA A 48 -6.25 1.75 5.64
C ALA A 48 -5.70 1.61 4.22
N VAL A 49 -5.25 0.41 3.85
CA VAL A 49 -4.59 0.18 2.56
C VAL A 49 -5.30 -0.93 1.82
N ALA A 50 -5.45 -0.76 0.50
CA ALA A 50 -5.96 -1.79 -0.39
C ALA A 50 -4.87 -2.10 -1.43
N PRO A 51 -4.07 -3.16 -1.22
CA PRO A 51 -3.11 -3.58 -2.23
C PRO A 51 -3.84 -4.14 -3.44
N VAL A 52 -3.37 -3.81 -4.63
CA VAL A 52 -3.99 -4.27 -5.88
C VAL A 52 -2.93 -4.98 -6.71
N HIS A 53 -3.16 -6.27 -6.95
CA HIS A 53 -2.27 -7.08 -7.79
C HIS A 53 -3.04 -8.27 -8.34
N PRO A 54 -3.36 -8.29 -9.64
CA PRO A 54 -4.22 -9.34 -10.20
C PRO A 54 -3.70 -10.75 -9.98
N ASN A 55 -2.39 -10.96 -10.07
CA ASN A 55 -1.80 -12.29 -9.95
C ASN A 55 -1.77 -12.81 -8.52
N ASP A 56 -1.72 -11.93 -7.54
CA ASP A 56 -1.62 -12.30 -6.13
C ASP A 56 -2.92 -12.06 -5.36
N ALA A 57 -4.00 -11.76 -6.06
CA ALA A 57 -5.31 -11.54 -5.45
C ALA A 57 -5.73 -12.76 -4.62
N GLY A 58 -6.29 -12.50 -3.44
CA GLY A 58 -6.68 -13.56 -2.52
C GLY A 58 -5.68 -13.81 -1.41
N ALA A 59 -4.44 -13.35 -1.57
CA ALA A 59 -3.45 -13.36 -0.49
C ALA A 59 -3.57 -12.07 0.34
N THR A 60 -2.71 -11.90 1.34
CA THR A 60 -2.70 -10.71 2.18
C THR A 60 -1.31 -10.14 2.30
N ILE A 61 -1.21 -8.83 2.50
CA ILE A 61 0.02 -8.16 2.89
C ILE A 61 -0.26 -7.44 4.19
N ASP A 62 0.43 -7.83 5.25
CA ASP A 62 0.34 -7.18 6.56
C ASP A 62 -1.13 -7.07 7.05
N GLY A 63 -1.92 -8.10 6.75
CA GLY A 63 -3.34 -8.17 7.13
C GLY A 63 -4.30 -7.57 6.12
N PHE A 64 -3.84 -6.83 5.11
CA PHE A 64 -4.70 -6.27 4.08
C PHE A 64 -4.87 -7.26 2.94
N PRO A 65 -6.10 -7.57 2.51
CA PRO A 65 -6.31 -8.49 1.39
C PRO A 65 -5.90 -7.84 0.06
N ILE A 66 -5.19 -8.60 -0.76
CA ILE A 66 -4.81 -8.14 -2.10
C ILE A 66 -6.01 -8.30 -3.02
N ARG A 67 -6.38 -7.23 -3.71
CA ARG A 67 -7.53 -7.19 -4.63
C ARG A 67 -7.06 -7.36 -6.07
N PRO A 68 -7.91 -7.95 -6.95
CA PRO A 68 -7.54 -8.09 -8.36
C PRO A 68 -7.62 -6.77 -9.13
N ASN A 69 -8.43 -5.82 -8.65
CA ASN A 69 -8.61 -4.52 -9.28
C ASN A 69 -9.13 -3.53 -8.24
N LEU A 70 -9.48 -2.32 -8.68
CA LEU A 70 -9.98 -1.26 -7.81
C LEU A 70 -11.32 -1.57 -7.14
N ASP A 71 -12.12 -2.39 -7.77
CA ASP A 71 -13.47 -2.70 -7.27
C ASP A 71 -13.49 -3.76 -6.18
#